data_583dc6e53e7c102dd865bd023c4760d2
#
_entry.id   583dc6e53e7c102dd865bd023c4760d2
#
_cell.length_a   1.000
_cell.length_b   1.000
_cell.length_c   1.000
_cell.angle_alpha   90.00
_cell.angle_beta   90.00
_cell.angle_gamma   90.00
#
_symmetry.space_group_name_H-M   'P 1'
#
loop_
_entity.id
_entity.type
_entity.pdbx_description
1 polymer ?
#
loop_
_entity_poly.entity_id
_entity_poly.type
_entity_poly.pdbx_seq_one_letter_code
_entity_poly.pdbx_strand_id
1 'polypeptide(L)'
;MPKSEIEQQLQQKDKFHIIDLVNHIRFNENNEIIFQSATATEKQRRENKIYEMYELRGIVSFNLIINPFIFYIKVNDKCVSLINDIINHNELVYRNHSVVVQNIINGLSEKRIRSALAGLLPQFEDGLRNYMEKQGIMPIIRSGGNEVKASLGQMMNTEIFRKHIDDLLGEDLAQHIDYLACKELGGNLRNKYAHEGYGDDSQFSFDEIILFCLLIKAYCMGYDDEIGSK
;
A
#
# COMPACT_ATOMS: atom_id res chain seq x y z
N MET A 1 10.05 7.12 -7.52
CA MET A 1 11.47 7.41 -7.21
C MET A 1 11.89 6.40 -6.19
N PRO A 2 12.96 5.68 -6.46
CA PRO A 2 13.49 4.67 -5.57
C PRO A 2 13.81 5.25 -4.18
N LYS A 3 13.59 4.46 -3.14
CA LYS A 3 14.00 4.82 -1.77
C LYS A 3 15.49 5.18 -1.70
N SER A 4 16.32 4.44 -2.46
CA SER A 4 17.76 4.71 -2.61
C SER A 4 18.07 6.10 -3.16
N GLU A 5 17.28 6.60 -4.10
CA GLU A 5 17.45 7.93 -4.67
C GLU A 5 17.04 9.04 -3.67
N ILE A 6 15.97 8.79 -2.89
CA ILE A 6 15.57 9.67 -1.78
C ILE A 6 16.70 9.71 -0.73
N GLU A 7 17.23 8.56 -0.37
CA GLU A 7 18.33 8.45 0.59
C GLU A 7 19.60 9.15 0.11
N GLN A 8 19.94 9.06 -1.18
CA GLN A 8 21.06 9.81 -1.78
C GLN A 8 20.82 11.32 -1.74
N GLN A 9 19.59 11.77 -2.05
CA GLN A 9 19.25 13.20 -1.97
C GLN A 9 19.31 13.72 -0.53
N LEU A 10 18.91 12.91 0.45
CA LEU A 10 19.02 13.27 1.86
C LEU A 10 20.48 13.32 2.32
N GLN A 11 21.36 12.41 1.86
CA GLN A 11 22.80 12.45 2.16
C GLN A 11 23.52 13.66 1.55
N GLN A 12 23.09 14.11 0.36
CA GLN A 12 23.66 15.31 -0.28
C GLN A 12 23.21 16.62 0.39
N LYS A 13 22.12 16.58 1.18
CA LYS A 13 21.53 17.72 1.86
C LYS A 13 21.98 17.87 3.32
N ASP A 14 23.10 17.27 3.75
CA ASP A 14 23.65 17.43 5.11
C ASP A 14 24.11 18.86 5.47
N LYS A 15 23.58 19.86 4.73
CA LYS A 15 23.65 21.25 5.15
C LYS A 15 22.39 21.57 5.96
N PHE A 16 22.62 21.94 7.21
CA PHE A 16 21.68 22.48 8.18
C PHE A 16 20.57 23.27 7.48
N HIS A 17 19.34 22.75 7.48
CA HIS A 17 18.18 23.52 7.04
C HIS A 17 17.51 24.15 8.26
N ILE A 18 17.07 25.39 8.13
CA ILE A 18 16.28 26.11 9.16
C ILE A 18 15.06 25.28 9.60
N ILE A 19 14.54 24.43 8.73
CA ILE A 19 13.47 23.47 9.01
C ILE A 19 13.86 22.43 10.06
N ASP A 20 15.13 22.06 10.17
CA ASP A 20 15.61 21.11 11.18
C ASP A 20 15.65 21.72 12.61
N LEU A 21 15.51 23.05 12.71
CA LEU A 21 15.40 23.76 13.98
C LEU A 21 13.97 23.83 14.53
N VAL A 22 12.98 23.55 13.70
CA VAL A 22 11.57 23.57 14.10
C VAL A 22 11.21 22.19 14.64
N ASN A 23 10.64 22.16 15.84
CA ASN A 23 10.17 20.92 16.42
C ASN A 23 8.92 20.45 15.63
N HIS A 24 9.09 19.43 14.81
CA HIS A 24 8.00 18.82 14.06
C HIS A 24 7.28 17.81 14.96
N ILE A 25 5.97 17.98 15.09
CA ILE A 25 5.09 17.06 15.80
C ILE A 25 4.05 16.56 14.80
N ARG A 26 3.89 15.25 14.71
CA ARG A 26 2.81 14.62 13.92
C ARG A 26 1.86 13.94 14.89
N PHE A 27 0.58 14.06 14.59
CA PHE A 27 -0.49 13.45 15.36
C PHE A 27 -1.21 12.42 14.48
N ASN A 28 -1.74 11.37 15.10
CA ASN A 28 -2.73 10.50 14.47
C ASN A 28 -4.13 11.15 14.54
N GLU A 29 -5.14 10.46 14.01
CA GLU A 29 -6.52 10.95 13.98
C GLU A 29 -7.13 11.11 15.39
N ASN A 30 -6.59 10.42 16.37
CA ASN A 30 -6.99 10.52 17.78
C ASN A 30 -6.27 11.64 18.54
N ASN A 31 -5.53 12.52 17.83
CA ASN A 31 -4.67 13.55 18.41
C ASN A 31 -3.53 13.02 19.31
N GLU A 32 -3.12 11.75 19.13
CA GLU A 32 -1.97 11.21 19.81
C GLU A 32 -0.69 11.54 19.02
N ILE A 33 0.40 11.85 19.73
CA ILE A 33 1.69 12.16 19.10
C ILE A 33 2.31 10.86 18.58
N ILE A 34 2.44 10.74 17.26
CA ILE A 34 3.09 9.60 16.59
C ILE A 34 4.54 9.90 16.20
N PHE A 35 4.91 11.17 16.12
CA PHE A 35 6.27 11.61 15.87
C PHE A 35 6.55 12.97 16.50
N GLN A 36 7.70 13.11 17.15
CA GLN A 36 8.20 14.37 17.67
C GLN A 36 9.71 14.48 17.40
N SER A 37 10.13 15.44 16.59
CA SER A 37 11.53 15.55 16.15
C SER A 37 12.51 15.80 17.29
N ALA A 38 12.09 16.49 18.36
CA ALA A 38 12.94 16.78 19.51
C ALA A 38 13.39 15.53 20.29
N THR A 39 12.52 14.49 20.35
CA THR A 39 12.78 13.24 21.07
C THR A 39 13.12 12.07 20.14
N ALA A 40 12.97 12.25 18.82
CA ALA A 40 13.19 11.22 17.84
C ALA A 40 14.67 10.87 17.68
N THR A 41 14.95 9.58 17.52
CA THR A 41 16.29 9.09 17.13
C THR A 41 16.59 9.53 15.69
N GLU A 42 17.88 9.51 15.31
CA GLU A 42 18.30 9.83 13.94
C GLU A 42 17.61 8.93 12.89
N LYS A 43 17.47 7.64 13.20
CA LYS A 43 16.73 6.68 12.35
C LYS A 43 15.27 7.12 12.14
N GLN A 44 14.58 7.47 13.23
CA GLN A 44 13.18 7.93 13.16
C GLN A 44 13.03 9.24 12.37
N ARG A 45 13.96 10.19 12.55
CA ARG A 45 13.98 11.45 11.78
C ARG A 45 14.17 11.18 10.29
N ARG A 46 15.11 10.29 9.94
CA ARG A 46 15.35 9.90 8.55
C ARG A 46 14.13 9.22 7.94
N GLU A 47 13.51 8.31 8.65
CA GLU A 47 12.30 7.62 8.23
C GLU A 47 11.14 8.61 8.01
N ASN A 48 10.92 9.54 8.95
CA ASN A 48 9.91 10.59 8.79
C ASN A 48 10.16 11.48 7.56
N LYS A 49 11.41 11.86 7.27
CA LYS A 49 11.75 12.63 6.05
C LYS A 49 11.43 11.87 4.77
N ILE A 50 11.68 10.56 4.74
CA ILE A 50 11.30 9.72 3.60
C ILE A 50 9.78 9.75 3.41
N TYR A 51 9.01 9.63 4.48
CA TYR A 51 7.56 9.67 4.43
C TYR A 51 7.01 11.03 4.00
N GLU A 52 7.57 12.14 4.49
CA GLU A 52 7.22 13.49 4.03
C GLU A 52 7.43 13.67 2.52
N MET A 53 8.48 13.07 1.96
CA MET A 53 8.72 13.12 0.52
C MET A 53 7.71 12.25 -0.25
N TYR A 54 7.31 11.10 0.26
CA TYR A 54 6.25 10.30 -0.34
C TYR A 54 4.90 11.02 -0.30
N GLU A 55 4.56 11.64 0.82
CA GLU A 55 3.34 12.43 0.99
C GLU A 55 3.30 13.60 0.01
N LEU A 56 4.35 14.41 -0.06
CA LEU A 56 4.42 15.56 -0.98
C LEU A 56 4.27 15.13 -2.43
N ARG A 57 4.96 14.05 -2.83
CA ARG A 57 4.86 13.51 -4.21
C ARG A 57 3.50 12.90 -4.48
N GLY A 58 2.97 12.19 -3.49
CA GLY A 58 1.62 11.67 -3.55
C GLY A 58 0.63 12.80 -3.86
N ILE A 59 0.68 13.92 -3.12
CA ILE A 59 -0.17 15.10 -3.33
C ILE A 59 -0.04 15.64 -4.76
N VAL A 60 1.18 15.79 -5.26
CA VAL A 60 1.42 16.29 -6.63
C VAL A 60 0.88 15.30 -7.67
N SER A 61 1.21 14.02 -7.56
CA SER A 61 0.74 12.99 -8.49
C SER A 61 -0.77 12.83 -8.47
N PHE A 62 -1.37 12.92 -7.29
CA PHE A 62 -2.81 12.87 -7.13
C PHE A 62 -3.49 14.00 -7.88
N ASN A 63 -3.12 15.25 -7.62
CA ASN A 63 -3.81 16.39 -8.21
C ASN A 63 -3.61 16.48 -9.72
N LEU A 64 -2.44 16.09 -10.24
CA LEU A 64 -2.13 16.23 -11.66
C LEU A 64 -2.55 15.03 -12.51
N ILE A 65 -2.57 13.82 -11.93
CA ILE A 65 -2.73 12.58 -12.70
C ILE A 65 -3.89 11.73 -12.17
N ILE A 66 -3.81 11.32 -10.88
CA ILE A 66 -4.71 10.29 -10.33
C ILE A 66 -6.13 10.83 -10.21
N ASN A 67 -6.31 12.01 -9.66
CA ASN A 67 -7.63 12.61 -9.45
C ASN A 67 -8.38 12.83 -10.78
N PRO A 68 -7.80 13.47 -11.81
CA PRO A 68 -8.45 13.53 -13.12
C PRO A 68 -8.75 12.14 -13.68
N PHE A 69 -7.83 11.18 -13.59
CA PHE A 69 -8.04 9.82 -14.08
C PHE A 69 -9.24 9.15 -13.39
N ILE A 70 -9.24 9.12 -12.05
CA ILE A 70 -10.31 8.48 -11.28
C ILE A 70 -11.68 9.13 -11.54
N PHE A 71 -11.75 10.48 -11.64
CA PHE A 71 -13.02 11.17 -11.87
C PHE A 71 -13.56 10.99 -13.29
N TYR A 72 -12.69 10.89 -14.29
CA TYR A 72 -13.12 10.84 -15.71
C TYR A 72 -13.08 9.44 -16.31
N ILE A 73 -12.50 8.44 -15.64
CA ILE A 73 -12.49 7.08 -16.16
C ILE A 73 -13.93 6.54 -16.31
N LYS A 74 -14.23 6.02 -17.50
CA LYS A 74 -15.47 5.29 -17.79
C LYS A 74 -15.12 3.83 -17.97
N VAL A 75 -15.59 3.01 -17.05
CA VAL A 75 -15.44 1.55 -17.15
C VAL A 75 -16.44 1.04 -18.18
N ASN A 76 -15.94 0.44 -19.24
CA ASN A 76 -16.75 -0.20 -20.29
C ASN A 76 -16.46 -1.70 -20.34
N ASP A 77 -17.15 -2.45 -21.19
CA ASP A 77 -17.02 -3.91 -21.29
C ASP A 77 -15.59 -4.36 -21.60
N LYS A 78 -14.81 -3.58 -22.36
CA LYS A 78 -13.40 -3.89 -22.63
C LYS A 78 -12.54 -3.73 -21.37
N CYS A 79 -12.81 -2.70 -20.56
CA CYS A 79 -12.12 -2.54 -19.28
C CYS A 79 -12.46 -3.69 -18.33
N VAL A 80 -13.74 -4.08 -18.27
CA VAL A 80 -14.19 -5.23 -17.46
C VAL A 80 -13.53 -6.51 -17.91
N SER A 81 -13.47 -6.76 -19.24
CA SER A 81 -12.79 -7.93 -19.81
C SER A 81 -11.30 -7.96 -19.45
N LEU A 82 -10.62 -6.83 -19.57
CA LEU A 82 -9.19 -6.71 -19.22
C LEU A 82 -8.95 -6.94 -17.73
N ILE A 83 -9.79 -6.37 -16.86
CA ILE A 83 -9.68 -6.57 -15.40
C ILE A 83 -9.88 -8.05 -15.06
N ASN A 84 -10.89 -8.70 -15.67
CA ASN A 84 -11.13 -10.13 -15.48
C ASN A 84 -9.94 -10.96 -15.93
N ASP A 85 -9.34 -10.64 -17.07
CA ASP A 85 -8.17 -11.35 -17.58
C ASP A 85 -6.98 -11.21 -16.63
N ILE A 86 -6.62 -9.99 -16.22
CA ILE A 86 -5.56 -9.72 -15.26
C ILE A 86 -5.78 -10.48 -13.95
N ILE A 87 -6.99 -10.52 -13.42
CA ILE A 87 -7.27 -11.13 -12.13
C ILE A 87 -7.32 -12.66 -12.21
N ASN A 88 -7.82 -13.22 -13.32
CA ASN A 88 -7.87 -14.67 -13.50
C ASN A 88 -6.48 -15.31 -13.70
N HIS A 89 -5.53 -14.56 -14.25
CA HIS A 89 -4.15 -15.00 -14.48
C HIS A 89 -3.18 -14.31 -13.51
N ASN A 90 -3.52 -14.27 -12.21
CA ASN A 90 -2.79 -13.46 -11.23
C ASN A 90 -2.23 -14.30 -10.08
N GLU A 91 -0.93 -14.18 -9.84
CA GLU A 91 -0.27 -14.87 -8.73
C GLU A 91 -0.71 -14.36 -7.34
N LEU A 92 -1.17 -13.10 -7.26
CA LEU A 92 -1.67 -12.48 -6.04
C LEU A 92 -3.14 -12.76 -5.76
N VAL A 93 -3.83 -13.50 -6.63
CA VAL A 93 -5.23 -13.84 -6.43
C VAL A 93 -5.37 -15.35 -6.25
N TYR A 94 -5.51 -15.79 -5.02
CA TYR A 94 -5.64 -17.21 -4.67
C TYR A 94 -7.08 -17.70 -4.73
N ARG A 95 -8.04 -16.86 -4.30
CA ARG A 95 -9.47 -17.17 -4.21
C ARG A 95 -10.29 -15.94 -4.56
N ASN A 96 -11.58 -16.17 -4.77
CA ASN A 96 -12.54 -15.06 -4.89
C ASN A 96 -12.22 -14.06 -6.02
N HIS A 97 -11.72 -14.54 -7.17
CA HIS A 97 -11.39 -13.70 -8.32
C HIS A 97 -12.52 -12.70 -8.65
N SER A 98 -13.77 -13.18 -8.65
CA SER A 98 -14.94 -12.33 -8.91
C SER A 98 -15.12 -11.20 -7.89
N VAL A 99 -14.75 -11.44 -6.62
CA VAL A 99 -14.82 -10.41 -5.56
C VAL A 99 -13.76 -9.34 -5.80
N VAL A 100 -12.53 -9.72 -6.15
CA VAL A 100 -11.46 -8.78 -6.49
C VAL A 100 -11.86 -7.93 -7.70
N VAL A 101 -12.34 -8.57 -8.79
CA VAL A 101 -12.84 -7.88 -9.98
C VAL A 101 -13.94 -6.88 -9.62
N GLN A 102 -14.96 -7.32 -8.85
CA GLN A 102 -16.08 -6.46 -8.48
C GLN A 102 -15.65 -5.26 -7.65
N ASN A 103 -14.73 -5.45 -6.70
CA ASN A 103 -14.20 -4.35 -5.89
C ASN A 103 -13.42 -3.33 -6.74
N ILE A 104 -12.61 -3.78 -7.70
CA ILE A 104 -11.91 -2.88 -8.63
C ILE A 104 -12.91 -2.10 -9.47
N ILE A 105 -13.92 -2.78 -10.06
CA ILE A 105 -14.95 -2.15 -10.87
C ILE A 105 -15.74 -1.12 -10.06
N ASN A 106 -16.21 -1.47 -8.86
CA ASN A 106 -16.98 -0.57 -8.00
C ASN A 106 -16.17 0.68 -7.62
N GLY A 107 -14.88 0.50 -7.28
CA GLY A 107 -13.99 1.62 -7.00
C GLY A 107 -13.81 2.56 -8.19
N LEU A 108 -13.63 2.01 -9.39
CA LEU A 108 -13.41 2.79 -10.61
C LEU A 108 -14.70 3.43 -11.14
N SER A 109 -15.83 2.69 -11.23
CA SER A 109 -17.07 3.16 -11.85
C SER A 109 -17.96 3.94 -10.89
N GLU A 110 -18.15 3.43 -9.67
CA GLU A 110 -19.10 3.98 -8.69
C GLU A 110 -18.42 4.88 -7.67
N LYS A 111 -17.07 5.01 -7.72
CA LYS A 111 -16.24 5.77 -6.78
C LYS A 111 -16.36 5.28 -5.33
N ARG A 112 -16.71 4.01 -5.15
CA ARG A 112 -16.83 3.36 -3.84
C ARG A 112 -15.47 2.88 -3.35
N ILE A 113 -14.55 3.84 -3.16
CA ILE A 113 -13.13 3.57 -2.86
C ILE A 113 -12.97 2.84 -1.52
N ARG A 114 -13.70 3.25 -0.49
CA ARG A 114 -13.61 2.64 0.84
C ARG A 114 -14.09 1.20 0.84
N SER A 115 -15.28 0.97 0.29
CA SER A 115 -15.81 -0.40 0.14
C SER A 115 -14.85 -1.28 -0.68
N ALA A 116 -14.29 -0.74 -1.76
CA ALA A 116 -13.32 -1.44 -2.59
C ALA A 116 -12.05 -1.80 -1.78
N LEU A 117 -11.47 -0.87 -1.04
CA LEU A 117 -10.31 -1.13 -0.19
C LEU A 117 -10.58 -2.14 0.91
N ALA A 118 -11.74 -2.05 1.57
CA ALA A 118 -12.15 -3.01 2.59
C ALA A 118 -12.19 -4.45 2.06
N GLY A 119 -12.57 -4.62 0.79
CA GLY A 119 -12.53 -5.92 0.12
C GLY A 119 -11.16 -6.32 -0.42
N LEU A 120 -10.40 -5.37 -0.98
CA LEU A 120 -9.13 -5.65 -1.65
C LEU A 120 -7.97 -5.90 -0.67
N LEU A 121 -7.88 -5.17 0.45
CA LEU A 121 -6.78 -5.31 1.40
C LEU A 121 -6.65 -6.73 1.98
N PRO A 122 -7.73 -7.37 2.47
CA PRO A 122 -7.64 -8.76 2.93
C PRO A 122 -7.28 -9.74 1.80
N GLN A 123 -7.80 -9.54 0.58
CA GLN A 123 -7.50 -10.39 -0.57
C GLN A 123 -6.03 -10.24 -1.00
N PHE A 124 -5.49 -9.03 -0.99
CA PHE A 124 -4.09 -8.76 -1.26
C PHE A 124 -3.17 -9.39 -0.21
N GLU A 125 -3.52 -9.27 1.08
CA GLU A 125 -2.78 -9.90 2.18
C GLU A 125 -2.76 -11.43 2.04
N ASP A 126 -3.89 -12.06 1.73
CA ASP A 126 -3.97 -13.50 1.47
C ASP A 126 -3.23 -13.91 0.20
N GLY A 127 -3.28 -13.08 -0.84
CA GLY A 127 -2.55 -13.30 -2.08
C GLY A 127 -1.03 -13.33 -1.88
N LEU A 128 -0.49 -12.37 -1.12
CA LEU A 128 0.93 -12.35 -0.77
C LEU A 128 1.36 -13.58 0.02
N ARG A 129 0.53 -14.04 0.99
CA ARG A 129 0.82 -15.28 1.72
C ARG A 129 0.88 -16.47 0.78
N ASN A 130 -0.11 -16.63 -0.08
CA ASN A 130 -0.15 -17.73 -1.05
C ASN A 130 1.03 -17.69 -2.04
N TYR A 131 1.38 -16.49 -2.52
CA TYR A 131 2.56 -16.33 -3.37
C TYR A 131 3.83 -16.83 -2.66
N MET A 132 4.05 -16.44 -1.40
CA MET A 132 5.20 -16.91 -0.61
C MET A 132 5.16 -18.42 -0.38
N GLU A 133 3.99 -19.00 -0.06
CA GLU A 133 3.82 -20.43 0.14
C GLU A 133 4.20 -21.20 -1.14
N LYS A 134 3.84 -20.71 -2.32
CA LYS A 134 4.26 -21.29 -3.62
C LYS A 134 5.77 -21.24 -3.82
N GLN A 135 6.45 -20.21 -3.27
CA GLN A 135 7.92 -20.11 -3.28
C GLN A 135 8.59 -20.92 -2.17
N GLY A 136 7.83 -21.73 -1.42
CA GLY A 136 8.34 -22.53 -0.32
C GLY A 136 8.59 -21.76 0.98
N ILE A 137 8.12 -20.53 1.08
CA ILE A 137 8.24 -19.69 2.26
C ILE A 137 6.93 -19.68 3.02
N MET A 138 6.95 -20.17 4.25
CA MET A 138 5.75 -20.15 5.12
C MET A 138 5.65 -18.82 5.83
N PRO A 139 4.64 -17.96 5.51
CA PRO A 139 4.45 -16.67 6.15
C PRO A 139 3.79 -16.82 7.53
N ILE A 140 4.52 -17.47 8.43
CA ILE A 140 4.12 -17.77 9.80
C ILE A 140 5.07 -17.06 10.76
N ILE A 141 4.53 -16.51 11.83
CA ILE A 141 5.28 -15.90 12.92
C ILE A 141 4.89 -16.53 14.25
N ARG A 142 5.76 -16.43 15.24
CA ARG A 142 5.47 -16.84 16.61
C ARG A 142 4.95 -15.66 17.41
N SER A 143 3.76 -15.81 17.97
CA SER A 143 3.13 -14.80 18.83
C SER A 143 2.54 -15.48 20.05
N GLY A 144 2.94 -15.09 21.27
CA GLY A 144 2.43 -15.67 22.50
C GLY A 144 2.65 -17.18 22.66
N GLY A 145 3.69 -17.72 22.01
CA GLY A 145 3.98 -19.18 22.02
C GLY A 145 3.25 -19.97 20.93
N ASN A 146 2.34 -19.36 20.17
CA ASN A 146 1.61 -19.98 19.08
C ASN A 146 2.18 -19.56 17.72
N GLU A 147 2.02 -20.43 16.73
CA GLU A 147 2.27 -20.09 15.33
C GLU A 147 1.02 -19.46 14.71
N VAL A 148 1.16 -18.25 14.18
CA VAL A 148 0.07 -17.52 13.54
C VAL A 148 0.49 -17.02 12.16
N LYS A 149 -0.47 -16.90 11.24
CA LYS A 149 -0.21 -16.34 9.92
C LYS A 149 0.25 -14.89 10.06
N ALA A 150 1.30 -14.52 9.35
CA ALA A 150 1.79 -13.15 9.33
C ALA A 150 0.76 -12.20 8.71
N SER A 151 0.50 -11.08 9.36
CA SER A 151 -0.30 -10.00 8.80
C SER A 151 0.49 -9.23 7.73
N LEU A 152 -0.19 -8.39 6.93
CA LEU A 152 0.47 -7.56 5.92
C LEU A 152 1.63 -6.75 6.53
N GLY A 153 1.40 -6.06 7.65
CA GLY A 153 2.44 -5.30 8.32
C GLY A 153 3.62 -6.15 8.80
N GLN A 154 3.36 -7.38 9.26
CA GLN A 154 4.42 -8.31 9.66
C GLN A 154 5.21 -8.83 8.46
N MET A 155 4.54 -9.12 7.34
CA MET A 155 5.22 -9.49 6.10
C MET A 155 6.09 -8.35 5.56
N MET A 156 5.61 -7.11 5.61
CA MET A 156 6.36 -5.93 5.17
C MET A 156 7.57 -5.60 6.06
N ASN A 157 7.54 -5.97 7.35
CA ASN A 157 8.61 -5.68 8.32
C ASN A 157 9.59 -6.84 8.55
N THR A 158 9.30 -8.06 8.10
CA THR A 158 10.18 -9.23 8.23
C THR A 158 11.06 -9.36 6.99
N GLU A 159 12.37 -9.26 7.14
CA GLU A 159 13.34 -9.18 6.03
C GLU A 159 13.14 -10.27 4.97
N ILE A 160 12.98 -11.53 5.40
CA ILE A 160 12.80 -12.64 4.46
C ILE A 160 11.51 -12.51 3.64
N PHE A 161 10.40 -12.09 4.26
CA PHE A 161 9.12 -11.91 3.56
C PHE A 161 9.19 -10.67 2.67
N ARG A 162 9.77 -9.58 3.20
CA ARG A 162 9.92 -8.33 2.46
C ARG A 162 10.70 -8.52 1.18
N LYS A 163 11.77 -9.29 1.18
CA LYS A 163 12.55 -9.57 -0.01
C LYS A 163 11.67 -10.19 -1.12
N HIS A 164 10.85 -11.18 -0.81
CA HIS A 164 9.95 -11.80 -1.80
C HIS A 164 8.87 -10.84 -2.31
N ILE A 165 8.39 -9.93 -1.44
CA ILE A 165 7.46 -8.88 -1.88
C ILE A 165 8.16 -7.89 -2.81
N ASP A 166 9.39 -7.50 -2.50
CA ASP A 166 10.18 -6.59 -3.33
C ASP A 166 10.54 -7.24 -4.68
N ASP A 167 10.82 -8.54 -4.70
CA ASP A 167 11.09 -9.30 -5.93
C ASP A 167 9.84 -9.34 -6.84
N LEU A 168 8.63 -9.45 -6.27
CA LEU A 168 7.38 -9.48 -7.03
C LEU A 168 6.91 -8.09 -7.47
N LEU A 169 6.90 -7.12 -6.57
CA LEU A 169 6.26 -5.81 -6.77
C LEU A 169 7.26 -4.70 -7.15
N GLY A 170 8.53 -4.92 -6.90
CA GLY A 170 9.55 -3.88 -6.85
C GLY A 170 9.55 -3.13 -5.51
N GLU A 171 10.75 -2.74 -5.05
CA GLU A 171 10.94 -2.09 -3.73
C GLU A 171 10.07 -0.84 -3.55
N ASP A 172 9.94 -0.01 -4.59
CA ASP A 172 9.18 1.24 -4.53
C ASP A 172 7.69 1.02 -4.28
N LEU A 173 7.06 0.10 -5.03
CA LEU A 173 5.64 -0.17 -4.89
C LEU A 173 5.35 -0.81 -3.53
N ALA A 174 6.16 -1.78 -3.12
CA ALA A 174 6.06 -2.42 -1.83
C ALA A 174 6.20 -1.41 -0.69
N GLN A 175 7.16 -0.46 -0.78
CA GLN A 175 7.37 0.57 0.23
C GLN A 175 6.19 1.56 0.32
N HIS A 176 5.58 1.95 -0.82
CA HIS A 176 4.42 2.83 -0.82
C HIS A 176 3.20 2.16 -0.21
N ILE A 177 2.96 0.88 -0.56
CA ILE A 177 1.86 0.10 0.03
C ILE A 177 2.08 -0.05 1.55
N ASP A 178 3.30 -0.40 1.99
CA ASP A 178 3.65 -0.50 3.42
C ASP A 178 3.36 0.82 4.16
N TYR A 179 3.79 1.95 3.57
CA TYR A 179 3.56 3.27 4.17
C TYR A 179 2.08 3.58 4.38
N LEU A 180 1.25 3.44 3.34
CA LEU A 180 -0.16 3.79 3.42
C LEU A 180 -1.00 2.74 4.18
N ALA A 181 -0.67 1.45 4.02
CA ALA A 181 -1.47 0.40 4.62
C ALA A 181 -1.08 0.07 6.06
N CYS A 182 0.22 0.13 6.42
CA CYS A 182 0.72 -0.48 7.64
C CYS A 182 1.40 0.47 8.63
N LYS A 183 1.93 1.63 8.17
CA LYS A 183 2.69 2.54 9.04
C LYS A 183 1.79 3.58 9.69
N GLU A 184 1.99 3.83 11.00
CA GLU A 184 1.28 4.88 11.73
C GLU A 184 1.60 6.29 11.21
N LEU A 185 2.84 6.52 10.76
CA LEU A 185 3.24 7.77 10.11
C LEU A 185 2.59 7.98 8.73
N GLY A 186 2.03 6.93 8.14
CA GLY A 186 1.25 6.93 6.93
C GLY A 186 -0.25 6.83 7.24
N GLY A 187 -0.99 6.22 6.32
CA GLY A 187 -2.45 6.09 6.47
C GLY A 187 -2.90 5.07 7.51
N ASN A 188 -2.05 4.07 7.85
CA ASN A 188 -2.41 2.90 8.67
C ASN A 188 -3.75 2.25 8.27
N LEU A 189 -4.07 2.34 6.97
CA LEU A 189 -5.41 2.05 6.46
C LEU A 189 -5.83 0.60 6.67
N ARG A 190 -4.87 -0.35 6.62
CA ARG A 190 -5.18 -1.77 6.89
C ARG A 190 -5.75 -1.97 8.30
N ASN A 191 -5.18 -1.31 9.30
CA ASN A 191 -5.64 -1.44 10.68
C ASN A 191 -6.98 -0.71 10.88
N LYS A 192 -7.17 0.46 10.28
CA LYS A 192 -8.46 1.17 10.30
C LYS A 192 -9.57 0.28 9.74
N TYR A 193 -9.39 -0.28 8.54
CA TYR A 193 -10.39 -1.14 7.93
C TYR A 193 -10.65 -2.44 8.70
N ALA A 194 -9.63 -2.97 9.40
CA ALA A 194 -9.77 -4.19 10.17
C ALA A 194 -10.50 -4.00 11.52
N HIS A 195 -10.36 -2.83 12.15
CA HIS A 195 -10.83 -2.60 13.51
C HIS A 195 -11.95 -1.57 13.63
N GLU A 196 -11.94 -0.53 12.82
CA GLU A 196 -12.88 0.60 12.90
C GLU A 196 -13.99 0.50 11.85
N GLY A 197 -13.81 -0.38 10.86
CA GLY A 197 -14.67 -0.41 9.69
C GLY A 197 -14.35 0.72 8.72
N TYR A 198 -15.12 0.81 7.67
CA TYR A 198 -15.04 1.89 6.69
C TYR A 198 -16.31 2.73 6.77
N GLY A 199 -16.15 4.03 6.85
CA GLY A 199 -17.29 4.95 6.91
C GLY A 199 -18.00 5.08 5.55
N ASP A 200 -18.73 6.18 5.38
CA ASP A 200 -19.44 6.50 4.15
C ASP A 200 -18.50 6.59 2.94
N ASP A 201 -18.83 5.87 1.86
CA ASP A 201 -18.12 5.90 0.57
C ASP A 201 -18.18 7.27 -0.12
N SER A 202 -19.05 8.17 0.29
CA SER A 202 -19.15 9.53 -0.27
C SER A 202 -17.95 10.42 0.09
N GLN A 203 -17.16 10.03 1.10
CA GLN A 203 -16.03 10.81 1.59
C GLN A 203 -14.80 9.89 1.75
N PHE A 204 -13.92 9.89 0.77
CA PHE A 204 -12.67 9.17 0.82
C PHE A 204 -11.49 10.14 0.89
N SER A 205 -10.44 9.73 1.60
CA SER A 205 -9.22 10.51 1.73
C SER A 205 -8.32 10.36 0.50
N PHE A 206 -7.37 11.25 0.39
CA PHE A 206 -6.28 11.20 -0.57
C PHE A 206 -5.51 9.86 -0.49
N ASP A 207 -5.15 9.43 0.72
CA ASP A 207 -4.40 8.20 0.96
C ASP A 207 -5.16 6.95 0.52
N GLU A 208 -6.49 6.94 0.71
CA GLU A 208 -7.36 5.86 0.28
C GLU A 208 -7.36 5.70 -1.24
N ILE A 209 -7.45 6.80 -2.00
CA ILE A 209 -7.39 6.73 -3.47
C ILE A 209 -6.02 6.25 -3.93
N ILE A 210 -4.94 6.77 -3.37
CA ILE A 210 -3.59 6.34 -3.75
C ILE A 210 -3.41 4.87 -3.45
N LEU A 211 -3.77 4.39 -2.26
CA LEU A 211 -3.65 2.98 -1.92
C LEU A 211 -4.47 2.10 -2.87
N PHE A 212 -5.68 2.52 -3.21
CA PHE A 212 -6.51 1.80 -4.20
C PHE A 212 -5.79 1.67 -5.55
N CYS A 213 -5.21 2.76 -6.07
CA CYS A 213 -4.44 2.72 -7.32
C CYS A 213 -3.18 1.86 -7.22
N LEU A 214 -2.49 1.89 -6.07
CA LEU A 214 -1.30 1.05 -5.84
C LEU A 214 -1.65 -0.44 -5.78
N LEU A 215 -2.79 -0.81 -5.19
CA LEU A 215 -3.26 -2.19 -5.18
C LEU A 215 -3.62 -2.67 -6.59
N ILE A 216 -4.29 -1.85 -7.41
CA ILE A 216 -4.53 -2.17 -8.83
C ILE A 216 -3.20 -2.39 -9.54
N LYS A 217 -2.22 -1.51 -9.34
CA LYS A 217 -0.89 -1.66 -9.92
C LYS A 217 -0.21 -2.96 -9.45
N ALA A 218 -0.33 -3.31 -8.16
CA ALA A 218 0.21 -4.56 -7.64
C ALA A 218 -0.42 -5.78 -8.31
N TYR A 219 -1.72 -5.78 -8.53
CA TYR A 219 -2.36 -6.84 -9.31
C TYR A 219 -1.88 -6.88 -10.77
N CYS A 220 -1.61 -5.74 -11.41
CA CYS A 220 -1.00 -5.75 -12.75
C CYS A 220 0.43 -6.33 -12.73
N MET A 221 1.19 -6.15 -11.65
CA MET A 221 2.54 -6.75 -11.52
C MET A 221 2.50 -8.25 -11.27
N GLY A 222 1.45 -8.76 -10.61
CA GLY A 222 1.25 -10.19 -10.37
C GLY A 222 0.61 -10.95 -11.55
N TYR A 223 0.37 -10.30 -12.68
CA TYR A 223 -0.16 -10.94 -13.90
C TYR A 223 0.90 -11.87 -14.52
N ASP A 224 0.50 -13.08 -14.85
CA ASP A 224 1.35 -14.09 -15.50
C ASP A 224 0.60 -14.73 -16.69
N ASP A 225 1.06 -14.45 -17.89
CA ASP A 225 0.53 -15.00 -19.15
C ASP A 225 0.59 -16.52 -19.23
N GLU A 226 1.52 -17.15 -18.48
CA GLU A 226 1.72 -18.60 -18.53
C GLU A 226 0.69 -19.38 -17.69
N ILE A 227 0.04 -18.74 -16.73
CA ILE A 227 -0.98 -19.38 -15.89
C ILE A 227 -2.21 -19.78 -16.72
N GLY A 228 -2.55 -19.02 -17.76
CA GLY A 228 -3.70 -19.26 -18.65
C GLY A 228 -3.46 -20.32 -19.73
N SER A 229 -2.22 -20.78 -19.91
CA SER A 229 -1.84 -21.72 -20.99
C SER A 229 -1.69 -23.17 -20.51
N LYS A 230 -2.00 -23.47 -19.26
CA LYS A 230 -2.03 -24.80 -18.66
C LYS A 230 -3.46 -25.23 -18.33
#